data_7968f7d0853b75ce6a754b06bae25275
#
_entry.id   7968f7d0853b75ce6a754b06bae25275
#
_cell.length_a   1.000
_cell.length_b   1.000
_cell.length_c   1.000
_cell.angle_alpha   90.00
_cell.angle_beta   90.00
_cell.angle_gamma   90.00
#
_symmetry.space_group_name_H-M   'P 1'
#
loop_
_entity.id
_entity.type
_entity.pdbx_description
1 polymer ?
#
loop_
_entity_poly.entity_id
_entity_poly.type
_entity_poly.pdbx_seq_one_letter_code
_entity_poly.pdbx_strand_id
1 'polypeptide(L)'
;EHDLGVFMPKKGISDISHSLYKLAIDLGVKFHFNSEIDKILIKNKSAVGVSINKINYKADIIVSNMDVNLTYDKLLKGYKKPFFVKNYQPSSSAIVFYWNMNKSFSNISVHNIIFSKDQKKEFDHIFNKNSIYEDPTVYICSTSKIVKEDAPAGCENWFILINSPFDSGQDW
;
A
#
# COMPACT_ATOMS: atom_id res chain seq x y z
N GLU A 1 6.49 -13.44 14.02
CA GLU A 1 5.20 -14.13 14.18
C GLU A 1 5.29 -15.31 15.15
N HIS A 2 6.30 -16.18 15.02
CA HIS A 2 6.44 -17.38 15.88
C HIS A 2 6.63 -17.06 17.35
N ASP A 3 7.36 -16.00 17.69
CA ASP A 3 7.70 -15.68 19.08
C ASP A 3 6.70 -14.73 19.75
N LEU A 4 6.11 -13.80 18.99
CA LEU A 4 5.25 -12.74 19.53
C LEU A 4 3.79 -12.84 19.11
N GLY A 5 3.43 -13.72 18.18
CA GLY A 5 2.09 -13.85 17.63
C GLY A 5 1.73 -12.80 16.59
N VAL A 6 0.46 -12.81 16.18
CA VAL A 6 -0.14 -11.86 15.24
C VAL A 6 -1.22 -11.09 15.99
N PHE A 7 -1.21 -9.77 15.88
CA PHE A 7 -2.12 -8.89 16.60
C PHE A 7 -2.97 -8.08 15.62
N MET A 8 -4.20 -7.86 16.01
CA MET A 8 -5.13 -6.97 15.30
C MET A 8 -5.59 -5.86 16.25
N PRO A 9 -5.55 -4.59 15.83
CA PRO A 9 -6.08 -3.51 16.64
C PRO A 9 -7.59 -3.66 16.85
N LYS A 10 -8.08 -3.40 18.07
CA LYS A 10 -9.50 -3.57 18.44
C LYS A 10 -10.46 -2.77 17.57
N LYS A 11 -10.03 -1.60 17.09
CA LYS A 11 -10.82 -0.70 16.23
C LYS A 11 -10.45 -0.78 14.75
N GLY A 12 -9.80 -1.88 14.35
CA GLY A 12 -9.32 -2.07 12.99
C GLY A 12 -7.95 -1.41 12.72
N ILE A 13 -7.41 -1.65 11.52
CA ILE A 13 -6.05 -1.27 11.16
C ILE A 13 -5.81 0.25 11.16
N SER A 14 -6.87 1.04 10.95
CA SER A 14 -6.81 2.51 10.99
C SER A 14 -6.41 3.07 12.36
N ASP A 15 -6.63 2.30 13.43
CA ASP A 15 -6.25 2.71 14.80
C ASP A 15 -4.72 2.86 14.97
N ILE A 16 -3.94 2.11 14.19
CA ILE A 16 -2.48 2.27 14.14
C ILE A 16 -2.13 3.66 13.60
N SER A 17 -2.73 4.07 12.48
CA SER A 17 -2.50 5.38 11.88
C SER A 17 -2.94 6.52 12.80
N HIS A 18 -4.09 6.39 13.46
CA HIS A 18 -4.57 7.36 14.43
C HIS A 18 -3.64 7.48 15.65
N SER A 19 -3.15 6.36 16.17
CA SER A 19 -2.22 6.34 17.31
C SER A 19 -0.89 6.99 16.97
N LEU A 20 -0.33 6.69 15.79
CA LEU A 20 0.90 7.31 15.29
C LEU A 20 0.72 8.80 15.02
N TYR A 21 -0.41 9.21 14.44
CA TYR A 21 -0.75 10.61 14.24
C TYR A 21 -0.80 11.37 15.57
N LYS A 22 -1.48 10.81 16.57
CA LYS A 22 -1.56 11.42 17.91
C LYS A 22 -0.17 11.56 18.55
N LEU A 23 0.62 10.50 18.53
CA LEU A 23 2.01 10.54 19.03
C LEU A 23 2.84 11.61 18.33
N ALA A 24 2.72 11.73 17.01
CA ALA A 24 3.44 12.75 16.24
C ALA A 24 3.02 14.17 16.64
N ILE A 25 1.73 14.43 16.88
CA ILE A 25 1.24 15.70 17.41
C ILE A 25 1.85 15.99 18.78
N ASP A 26 1.84 15.01 19.69
CA ASP A 26 2.39 15.13 21.04
C ASP A 26 3.91 15.46 21.01
N LEU A 27 4.61 15.00 19.96
CA LEU A 27 6.03 15.30 19.68
C LEU A 27 6.24 16.63 18.92
N GLY A 28 5.19 17.39 18.65
CA GLY A 28 5.27 18.72 18.03
C GLY A 28 5.32 18.69 16.49
N VAL A 29 5.02 17.56 15.85
CA VAL A 29 4.93 17.47 14.38
C VAL A 29 3.74 18.29 13.88
N LYS A 30 3.97 19.10 12.86
CA LYS A 30 2.93 19.86 12.17
C LYS A 30 2.49 19.12 10.90
N PHE A 31 1.19 18.87 10.78
CA PHE A 31 0.59 18.22 9.62
C PHE A 31 -0.06 19.26 8.69
N HIS A 32 0.18 19.11 7.41
CA HIS A 32 -0.46 19.87 6.35
C HIS A 32 -1.17 18.90 5.42
N PHE A 33 -2.45 18.62 5.69
CA PHE A 33 -3.29 17.78 4.86
C PHE A 33 -3.75 18.52 3.60
N ASN A 34 -4.19 17.79 2.58
CA ASN A 34 -4.66 18.33 1.31
C ASN A 34 -3.65 19.31 0.66
N SER A 35 -2.36 19.05 0.86
CA SER A 35 -1.26 19.90 0.44
C SER A 35 -0.38 19.14 -0.55
N GLU A 36 -0.79 19.09 -1.82
CA GLU A 36 -0.02 18.43 -2.87
C GLU A 36 1.30 19.17 -3.10
N ILE A 37 2.39 18.40 -3.13
CA ILE A 37 3.74 18.95 -3.38
C ILE A 37 3.93 19.08 -4.89
N ASP A 38 4.17 20.30 -5.37
CA ASP A 38 4.45 20.58 -6.79
C ASP A 38 5.84 20.05 -7.21
N LYS A 39 6.84 20.27 -6.37
CA LYS A 39 8.24 19.87 -6.59
C LYS A 39 9.10 19.97 -5.35
N ILE A 40 10.22 19.23 -5.35
CA ILE A 40 11.33 19.42 -4.41
C ILE A 40 12.26 20.52 -4.97
N LEU A 41 12.58 21.48 -4.12
CA LEU A 41 13.47 22.59 -4.46
C LEU A 41 14.93 22.16 -4.32
N ILE A 42 15.69 22.27 -5.40
CA ILE A 42 17.12 21.93 -5.40
C ILE A 42 17.95 23.20 -5.61
N LYS A 43 18.94 23.40 -4.76
CA LYS A 43 19.95 24.45 -4.87
C LYS A 43 21.35 23.85 -4.62
N ASN A 44 22.30 24.10 -5.49
CA ASN A 44 23.68 23.60 -5.38
C ASN A 44 23.73 22.07 -5.13
N LYS A 45 22.92 21.29 -5.87
CA LYS A 45 22.79 19.82 -5.77
C LYS A 45 22.23 19.31 -4.42
N SER A 46 21.67 20.19 -3.60
CA SER A 46 21.04 19.82 -2.31
C SER A 46 19.56 20.17 -2.32
N ALA A 47 18.74 19.31 -1.72
CA ALA A 47 17.34 19.61 -1.47
C ALA A 47 17.24 20.66 -0.35
N VAL A 48 16.50 21.74 -0.60
CA VAL A 48 16.42 22.90 0.31
C VAL A 48 14.99 23.25 0.70
N GLY A 49 14.02 22.50 0.24
CA GLY A 49 12.61 22.73 0.53
C GLY A 49 11.68 22.08 -0.47
N VAL A 50 10.41 22.42 -0.37
CA VAL A 50 9.36 21.97 -1.28
C VAL A 50 8.52 23.14 -1.75
N SER A 51 7.84 22.99 -2.90
CA SER A 51 6.83 23.94 -3.39
C SER A 51 5.44 23.32 -3.23
N ILE A 52 4.50 24.10 -2.70
CA ILE A 52 3.08 23.76 -2.58
C ILE A 52 2.28 24.94 -3.11
N ASN A 53 1.45 24.74 -4.12
CA ASN A 53 0.68 25.82 -4.77
C ASN A 53 1.56 27.03 -5.16
N LYS A 54 2.76 26.77 -5.69
CA LYS A 54 3.78 27.77 -6.07
C LYS A 54 4.40 28.55 -4.91
N ILE A 55 4.07 28.22 -3.65
CA ILE A 55 4.69 28.79 -2.45
C ILE A 55 5.84 27.88 -2.01
N ASN A 56 6.99 28.45 -1.72
CA ASN A 56 8.18 27.71 -1.34
C ASN A 56 8.30 27.59 0.18
N TYR A 57 8.44 26.36 0.68
CA TYR A 57 8.69 26.03 2.07
C TYR A 57 10.12 25.49 2.20
N LYS A 58 10.91 26.12 3.06
CA LYS A 58 12.30 25.69 3.32
C LYS A 58 12.34 24.54 4.31
N ALA A 59 13.29 23.64 4.10
CA ALA A 59 13.61 22.55 5.02
C ALA A 59 15.05 22.13 4.85
N ASP A 60 15.69 21.71 5.94
CA ASP A 60 17.08 21.22 5.94
C ASP A 60 17.18 19.78 5.43
N ILE A 61 16.14 18.98 5.70
CA ILE A 61 16.04 17.58 5.28
C ILE A 61 14.65 17.37 4.67
N ILE A 62 14.59 16.62 3.58
CA ILE A 62 13.35 16.22 2.93
C ILE A 62 13.32 14.71 2.81
N VAL A 63 12.26 14.10 3.33
CA VAL A 63 12.01 12.66 3.20
C VAL A 63 10.78 12.47 2.31
N SER A 64 10.96 11.79 1.18
CA SER A 64 9.84 11.42 0.30
C SER A 64 9.42 9.98 0.61
N ASN A 65 8.15 9.78 0.99
CA ASN A 65 7.52 8.46 1.12
C ASN A 65 6.73 8.08 -0.15
N MET A 66 6.85 8.83 -1.22
CA MET A 66 6.34 8.49 -2.54
C MET A 66 7.23 7.40 -3.17
N ASP A 67 6.67 6.56 -4.04
CA ASP A 67 7.46 5.66 -4.89
C ASP A 67 8.65 6.40 -5.53
N VAL A 68 9.80 5.76 -5.56
CA VAL A 68 11.05 6.41 -5.98
C VAL A 68 11.00 6.86 -7.45
N ASN A 69 10.39 6.07 -8.35
CA ASN A 69 10.23 6.46 -9.74
C ASN A 69 9.31 7.66 -9.87
N LEU A 70 8.18 7.65 -9.16
CA LEU A 70 7.24 8.77 -9.12
C LEU A 70 7.84 10.01 -8.48
N THR A 71 8.70 9.87 -7.45
CA THR A 71 9.42 10.99 -6.86
C THR A 71 10.29 11.69 -7.91
N TYR A 72 11.05 10.95 -8.73
CA TYR A 72 11.85 11.53 -9.81
C TYR A 72 10.99 12.08 -10.93
N ASP A 73 9.93 11.39 -11.33
CA ASP A 73 9.09 11.80 -12.46
C ASP A 73 8.21 13.00 -12.14
N LYS A 74 7.74 13.13 -10.91
CA LYS A 74 6.82 14.19 -10.49
C LYS A 74 7.50 15.32 -9.74
N LEU A 75 8.31 15.02 -8.72
CA LEU A 75 8.85 16.00 -7.79
C LEU A 75 10.27 16.48 -8.13
N LEU A 76 11.05 15.68 -8.87
CA LEU A 76 12.41 15.99 -9.32
C LEU A 76 12.51 16.05 -10.85
N LYS A 77 11.50 16.62 -11.50
CA LYS A 77 11.49 16.76 -12.96
C LYS A 77 12.77 17.45 -13.46
N GLY A 78 13.40 16.83 -14.47
CA GLY A 78 14.64 17.34 -15.06
C GLY A 78 15.91 16.83 -14.38
N TYR A 79 15.82 16.14 -13.27
CA TYR A 79 16.95 15.48 -12.64
C TYR A 79 17.07 14.01 -13.11
N LYS A 80 18.30 13.59 -13.42
CA LYS A 80 18.57 12.25 -13.93
C LYS A 80 18.34 11.21 -12.81
N LYS A 81 17.52 10.20 -13.09
CA LYS A 81 17.37 9.04 -12.18
C LYS A 81 18.72 8.32 -12.03
N PRO A 82 19.10 7.93 -10.80
CA PRO A 82 20.26 7.04 -10.58
C PRO A 82 20.10 5.72 -11.33
N PHE A 83 21.23 5.09 -11.67
CA PHE A 83 21.24 3.84 -12.42
C PHE A 83 20.43 2.72 -11.73
N PHE A 84 20.55 2.59 -10.41
CA PHE A 84 19.83 1.59 -9.62
C PHE A 84 18.30 1.80 -9.65
N VAL A 85 17.81 3.05 -9.72
CA VAL A 85 16.37 3.34 -9.84
C VAL A 85 15.84 2.96 -11.22
N LYS A 86 16.66 3.19 -12.28
CA LYS A 86 16.25 2.86 -13.66
C LYS A 86 16.10 1.36 -13.92
N ASN A 87 16.92 0.56 -13.24
CA ASN A 87 16.98 -0.89 -13.42
C ASN A 87 16.26 -1.66 -12.30
N TYR A 88 15.53 -0.95 -11.44
CA TYR A 88 14.76 -1.58 -10.37
C TYR A 88 13.55 -2.32 -10.95
N GLN A 89 13.45 -3.62 -10.64
CA GLN A 89 12.27 -4.40 -10.99
C GLN A 89 11.11 -4.01 -10.05
N PRO A 90 9.97 -3.58 -10.58
CA PRO A 90 8.80 -3.29 -9.76
C PRO A 90 8.35 -4.52 -8.98
N SER A 91 7.75 -4.30 -7.82
CA SER A 91 7.08 -5.36 -7.07
C SER A 91 5.82 -5.85 -7.82
N SER A 92 5.31 -7.01 -7.43
CA SER A 92 3.98 -7.44 -7.85
C SER A 92 2.94 -6.40 -7.44
N SER A 93 1.83 -6.40 -8.15
CA SER A 93 0.61 -5.68 -7.83
C SER A 93 -0.44 -6.65 -7.26
N ALA A 94 -1.66 -6.18 -7.08
CA ALA A 94 -2.76 -7.01 -6.63
C ALA A 94 -4.09 -6.52 -7.24
N ILE A 95 -4.98 -7.46 -7.49
CA ILE A 95 -6.39 -7.18 -7.74
C ILE A 95 -7.14 -7.39 -6.44
N VAL A 96 -7.94 -6.39 -6.06
CA VAL A 96 -8.67 -6.39 -4.79
C VAL A 96 -10.16 -6.27 -5.04
N PHE A 97 -10.93 -7.13 -4.35
CA PHE A 97 -12.38 -7.05 -4.33
C PHE A 97 -12.86 -6.78 -2.91
N TYR A 98 -13.86 -5.93 -2.77
CA TYR A 98 -14.58 -5.68 -1.52
C TYR A 98 -15.98 -6.27 -1.65
N TRP A 99 -16.21 -7.39 -0.96
CA TRP A 99 -17.49 -8.09 -0.99
C TRP A 99 -18.25 -7.92 0.32
N ASN A 100 -19.53 -7.61 0.20
CA ASN A 100 -20.48 -7.62 1.30
C ASN A 100 -21.26 -8.94 1.26
N MET A 101 -21.03 -9.79 2.24
CA MET A 101 -21.69 -11.08 2.37
C MET A 101 -22.96 -10.92 3.20
N ASN A 102 -24.10 -11.35 2.67
CA ASN A 102 -25.41 -11.24 3.34
C ASN A 102 -25.67 -12.33 4.40
N LYS A 103 -24.64 -13.10 4.75
CA LYS A 103 -24.67 -14.13 5.79
C LYS A 103 -23.29 -14.28 6.43
N SER A 104 -23.25 -14.90 7.60
CA SER A 104 -22.00 -15.27 8.28
C SER A 104 -21.59 -16.71 7.96
N PHE A 105 -20.27 -16.93 7.89
CA PHE A 105 -19.66 -18.22 7.59
C PHE A 105 -18.81 -18.70 8.77
N SER A 106 -19.19 -19.79 9.42
CA SER A 106 -18.50 -20.31 10.60
C SER A 106 -17.11 -20.88 10.31
N ASN A 107 -16.86 -21.31 9.08
CA ASN A 107 -15.60 -21.90 8.63
C ASN A 107 -14.58 -20.88 8.09
N ILE A 108 -14.91 -19.58 8.11
CA ILE A 108 -14.01 -18.50 7.72
C ILE A 108 -13.49 -17.80 8.97
N SER A 109 -12.17 -17.67 9.06
CA SER A 109 -11.47 -16.87 10.08
C SER A 109 -11.28 -15.42 9.61
N VAL A 110 -10.57 -14.61 10.41
CA VAL A 110 -10.20 -13.24 10.00
C VAL A 110 -9.32 -13.28 8.76
N HIS A 111 -8.32 -14.16 8.77
CA HIS A 111 -7.39 -14.34 7.65
C HIS A 111 -7.51 -15.75 7.09
N ASN A 112 -7.71 -15.86 5.80
CA ASN A 112 -7.82 -17.12 5.09
C ASN A 112 -6.99 -17.05 3.81
N ILE A 113 -6.31 -18.14 3.49
CA ILE A 113 -5.52 -18.25 2.26
C ILE A 113 -5.91 -19.55 1.56
N ILE A 114 -6.29 -19.43 0.31
CA ILE A 114 -6.51 -20.55 -0.59
C ILE A 114 -5.33 -20.56 -1.55
N PHE A 115 -4.42 -21.52 -1.36
CA PHE A 115 -3.20 -21.58 -2.15
C PHE A 115 -3.46 -22.10 -3.56
N SER A 116 -2.76 -21.55 -4.54
CA SER A 116 -2.56 -22.15 -5.85
C SER A 116 -2.02 -23.58 -5.71
N LYS A 117 -2.44 -24.48 -6.59
CA LYS A 117 -1.88 -25.85 -6.68
C LYS A 117 -0.41 -25.84 -7.10
N ASP A 118 0.03 -24.83 -7.85
CA ASP A 118 1.40 -24.67 -8.32
C ASP A 118 1.88 -23.22 -8.15
N GLN A 119 2.34 -22.91 -6.95
CA GLN A 119 2.85 -21.57 -6.62
C GLN A 119 4.04 -21.15 -7.50
N LYS A 120 4.87 -22.10 -7.96
CA LYS A 120 6.00 -21.77 -8.84
C LYS A 120 5.52 -21.25 -10.19
N LYS A 121 4.48 -21.85 -10.75
CA LYS A 121 3.85 -21.34 -11.98
C LYS A 121 3.16 -20.01 -11.73
N GLU A 122 2.45 -19.84 -10.61
CA GLU A 122 1.85 -18.56 -10.26
C GLU A 122 2.90 -17.43 -10.25
N PHE A 123 4.03 -17.62 -9.55
CA PHE A 123 5.11 -16.64 -9.51
C PHE A 123 5.79 -16.45 -10.89
N ASP A 124 5.95 -17.49 -11.69
CA ASP A 124 6.46 -17.37 -13.06
C ASP A 124 5.53 -16.51 -13.94
N HIS A 125 4.22 -16.68 -13.80
CA HIS A 125 3.26 -15.83 -14.50
C HIS A 125 3.35 -14.37 -14.06
N ILE A 126 3.44 -14.11 -12.75
CA ILE A 126 3.51 -12.75 -12.21
C ILE A 126 4.80 -12.03 -12.61
N PHE A 127 5.96 -12.67 -12.47
CA PHE A 127 7.25 -12.00 -12.59
C PHE A 127 7.91 -12.12 -13.95
N ASN A 128 7.63 -13.19 -14.72
CA ASN A 128 8.28 -13.45 -16.01
C ASN A 128 7.33 -13.31 -17.19
N LYS A 129 6.08 -13.78 -17.06
CA LYS A 129 5.09 -13.73 -18.15
C LYS A 129 4.21 -12.50 -18.13
N ASN A 130 4.26 -11.72 -17.05
CA ASN A 130 3.48 -10.51 -16.86
C ASN A 130 1.96 -10.74 -17.03
N SER A 131 1.47 -11.85 -16.47
CA SER A 131 0.07 -12.28 -16.56
C SER A 131 -0.41 -12.89 -15.23
N ILE A 132 -1.72 -12.96 -15.05
CA ILE A 132 -2.32 -13.68 -13.92
C ILE A 132 -2.34 -15.17 -14.25
N TYR A 133 -2.02 -16.00 -13.26
CA TYR A 133 -2.16 -17.45 -13.39
C TYR A 133 -3.63 -17.88 -13.24
N GLU A 134 -4.07 -18.88 -13.98
CA GLU A 134 -5.47 -19.34 -13.99
C GLU A 134 -5.96 -19.91 -12.65
N ASP A 135 -5.03 -20.40 -11.81
CA ASP A 135 -5.30 -20.90 -10.46
C ASP A 135 -4.50 -20.09 -9.44
N PRO A 136 -4.89 -18.82 -9.16
CA PRO A 136 -4.12 -17.93 -8.31
C PRO A 136 -4.32 -18.24 -6.84
N THR A 137 -3.33 -17.91 -6.02
CA THR A 137 -3.51 -17.85 -4.57
C THR A 137 -4.47 -16.72 -4.23
N VAL A 138 -5.52 -17.03 -3.46
CA VAL A 138 -6.55 -16.07 -3.02
C VAL A 138 -6.43 -15.84 -1.52
N TYR A 139 -6.24 -14.58 -1.12
CA TYR A 139 -6.30 -14.17 0.26
C TYR A 139 -7.66 -13.54 0.56
N ILE A 140 -8.27 -13.93 1.68
CA ILE A 140 -9.54 -13.37 2.15
C ILE A 140 -9.35 -12.86 3.59
N CYS A 141 -9.67 -11.58 3.81
CA CYS A 141 -9.71 -10.99 5.15
C CYS A 141 -11.14 -10.56 5.48
N SER A 142 -11.67 -11.07 6.60
CA SER A 142 -13.01 -10.70 7.12
C SER A 142 -12.85 -10.06 8.49
N THR A 143 -12.74 -8.73 8.53
CA THR A 143 -12.50 -7.99 9.78
C THR A 143 -13.70 -8.02 10.72
N SER A 144 -14.92 -8.14 10.18
CA SER A 144 -16.16 -8.27 10.96
C SER A 144 -16.21 -9.49 11.89
N LYS A 145 -15.29 -10.45 11.73
CA LYS A 145 -15.11 -11.55 12.68
C LYS A 145 -14.68 -11.06 14.07
N ILE A 146 -13.92 -9.95 14.13
CA ILE A 146 -13.41 -9.34 15.37
C ILE A 146 -14.07 -7.97 15.58
N VAL A 147 -14.07 -7.10 14.58
CA VAL A 147 -14.64 -5.75 14.62
C VAL A 147 -16.08 -5.83 14.13
N LYS A 148 -17.03 -5.91 15.06
CA LYS A 148 -18.44 -6.17 14.74
C LYS A 148 -19.09 -5.04 13.95
N GLU A 149 -18.58 -3.83 14.07
CA GLU A 149 -19.01 -2.63 13.37
C GLU A 149 -18.68 -2.61 11.88
N ASP A 150 -17.78 -3.50 11.43
CA ASP A 150 -17.37 -3.57 10.03
C ASP A 150 -18.40 -4.23 9.09
N ALA A 151 -19.46 -4.83 9.65
CA ALA A 151 -20.59 -5.35 8.88
C ALA A 151 -21.91 -5.32 9.70
N PRO A 152 -23.07 -5.28 9.05
CA PRO A 152 -24.36 -5.46 9.72
C PRO A 152 -24.47 -6.80 10.45
N ALA A 153 -25.34 -6.90 11.45
CA ALA A 153 -25.54 -8.14 12.21
C ALA A 153 -25.91 -9.31 11.28
N GLY A 154 -25.22 -10.44 11.44
CA GLY A 154 -25.38 -11.63 10.61
C GLY A 154 -24.74 -11.58 9.23
N CYS A 155 -24.09 -10.47 8.87
CA CYS A 155 -23.35 -10.28 7.63
C CYS A 155 -21.83 -10.31 7.85
N GLU A 156 -21.07 -10.33 6.77
CA GLU A 156 -19.61 -10.21 6.79
C GLU A 156 -19.11 -9.28 5.69
N ASN A 157 -18.00 -8.59 5.97
CA ASN A 157 -17.20 -7.89 4.97
C ASN A 157 -16.04 -8.79 4.55
N TRP A 158 -15.78 -8.90 3.25
CA TRP A 158 -14.64 -9.64 2.74
C TRP A 158 -13.77 -8.73 1.87
N PHE A 159 -12.53 -8.55 2.32
CA PHE A 159 -11.45 -8.04 1.49
C PHE A 159 -10.78 -9.24 0.83
N ILE A 160 -10.85 -9.34 -0.49
CA ILE A 160 -10.26 -10.43 -1.26
C ILE A 160 -9.11 -9.87 -2.08
N LEU A 161 -7.98 -10.55 -2.06
CA LEU A 161 -6.79 -10.15 -2.79
C LEU A 161 -6.23 -11.32 -3.59
N ILE A 162 -5.90 -11.04 -4.86
CA ILE A 162 -5.18 -11.93 -5.77
C ILE A 162 -3.92 -11.20 -6.22
N ASN A 163 -2.75 -11.84 -6.15
CA ASN A 163 -1.53 -11.27 -6.67
C ASN A 163 -1.59 -11.15 -8.19
N SER A 164 -1.12 -10.02 -8.69
CA SER A 164 -1.02 -9.75 -10.13
C SER A 164 0.36 -9.19 -10.49
N PRO A 165 0.79 -9.25 -11.75
CA PRO A 165 1.97 -8.55 -12.19
C PRO A 165 1.80 -7.03 -12.02
N PHE A 166 2.90 -6.28 -12.03
CA PHE A 166 2.83 -4.82 -12.06
C PHE A 166 2.18 -4.35 -13.37
N ASP A 167 1.49 -3.23 -13.31
CA ASP A 167 0.88 -2.62 -14.49
C ASP A 167 1.98 -2.04 -15.41
N SER A 168 2.16 -2.67 -16.55
CA SER A 168 3.07 -2.25 -17.62
C SER A 168 2.30 -1.86 -18.91
N GLY A 169 0.98 -1.65 -18.79
CA GLY A 169 0.09 -1.31 -19.90
C GLY A 169 -0.49 -2.53 -20.62
N GLN A 170 -0.49 -3.70 -19.97
CA GLN A 170 -1.18 -4.87 -20.49
C GLN A 170 -2.71 -4.67 -20.48
N ASP A 171 -3.38 -5.34 -21.41
CA ASP A 171 -4.85 -5.36 -21.48
C ASP A 171 -5.39 -6.36 -20.42
N TRP A 172 -6.16 -5.84 -19.49
CA TRP A 172 -6.74 -6.57 -18.37
C TRP A 172 -8.16 -7.09 -18.65
#